data_9fd1f2be9746b83497efe75e06015e84
#
_entry.id   9fd1f2be9746b83497efe75e06015e84
#
_cell.length_a   1.000
_cell.length_b   1.000
_cell.length_c   1.000
_cell.angle_alpha   90.00
_cell.angle_beta   90.00
_cell.angle_gamma   90.00
#
_symmetry.space_group_name_H-M   'P 1'
#
loop_
_entity.id
_entity.type
_entity.pdbx_description
1 polymer ?
#
loop_
_entity_poly.entity_id
_entity_poly.type
_entity_poly.pdbx_seq_one_letter_code
_entity_poly.pdbx_strand_id
1 'polypeptide(L)'
;MCSLPRSRQTGPPIELPHNSTLLWASNLRRTREAGMGLFSRRLVPFEVTICGIDELGLHCEGRVTHVLSILDPGWPEPEALSAFDPHQRLELRFHDVIEAGAGWMAPQQQDVEHLLAFGRDLAGEKEPHLLVHCHAGVSRSTAAATLILTQARPGRPAEEALLTVVRRRPRAWPNLRIIELGDALLGRRGEIVEAARAHYRRVLEREPWLIDQMIEGGRGREVAEAGKLS
;
A
#
# COMPACT_ATOMS: atom_id res chain seq x y z
N MET A 1 -31.71 -36.67 30.89
CA MET A 1 -32.50 -36.16 29.77
C MET A 1 -32.91 -34.73 30.08
N CYS A 2 -32.18 -33.77 29.54
CA CYS A 2 -32.56 -32.38 29.63
C CYS A 2 -32.11 -31.69 28.34
N SER A 3 -33.12 -31.43 27.50
CA SER A 3 -32.96 -30.82 26.19
C SER A 3 -32.80 -29.30 26.34
N LEU A 4 -31.74 -28.74 25.77
CA LEU A 4 -31.54 -27.29 25.63
C LEU A 4 -32.12 -26.81 24.29
N PRO A 5 -32.83 -25.67 24.25
CA PRO A 5 -33.40 -25.15 23.02
C PRO A 5 -32.35 -24.47 22.15
N ARG A 6 -32.37 -24.78 20.85
CA ARG A 6 -31.61 -24.08 19.82
C ARG A 6 -32.26 -22.71 19.53
N SER A 7 -31.59 -21.61 19.87
CA SER A 7 -31.95 -20.29 19.38
C SER A 7 -31.32 -20.09 18.00
N ARG A 8 -32.17 -20.06 16.96
CA ARG A 8 -31.80 -19.57 15.62
C ARG A 8 -31.81 -18.02 15.70
N GLN A 9 -30.69 -17.43 15.52
CA GLN A 9 -30.62 -16.02 15.05
C GLN A 9 -30.12 -16.07 13.62
N THR A 10 -31.05 -16.04 12.67
CA THR A 10 -30.77 -15.78 11.26
C THR A 10 -31.02 -14.29 11.02
N GLY A 11 -29.97 -13.48 11.16
CA GLY A 11 -29.92 -12.20 10.50
C GLY A 11 -29.47 -12.43 9.04
N PRO A 12 -29.95 -11.65 8.06
CA PRO A 12 -29.45 -11.78 6.70
C PRO A 12 -27.95 -11.50 6.66
N PRO A 13 -27.16 -12.22 5.84
CA PRO A 13 -25.77 -11.90 5.64
C PRO A 13 -25.70 -10.47 5.09
N ILE A 14 -24.91 -9.63 5.73
CA ILE A 14 -24.52 -8.32 5.18
C ILE A 14 -23.68 -8.65 3.97
N GLU A 15 -24.26 -8.59 2.78
CA GLU A 15 -23.50 -8.57 1.54
C GLU A 15 -22.66 -7.28 1.54
N LEU A 16 -21.40 -7.43 1.91
CA LEU A 16 -20.40 -6.39 1.70
C LEU A 16 -20.31 -6.16 0.19
N PRO A 17 -20.37 -4.91 -0.29
CA PRO A 17 -20.17 -4.63 -1.70
C PRO A 17 -18.78 -5.16 -2.08
N HIS A 18 -18.77 -6.13 -2.98
CA HIS A 18 -17.57 -6.75 -3.49
C HIS A 18 -16.65 -5.67 -4.07
N ASN A 19 -15.66 -5.39 -3.36
CA ASN A 19 -14.31 -4.89 -3.60
C ASN A 19 -14.04 -4.51 -5.06
N SER A 20 -14.47 -3.31 -5.45
CA SER A 20 -14.10 -2.68 -6.74
C SER A 20 -12.58 -2.53 -6.89
N THR A 21 -11.82 -2.59 -5.81
CA THR A 21 -10.36 -2.55 -5.79
C THR A 21 -9.71 -3.82 -6.38
N LEU A 22 -10.41 -4.96 -6.38
CA LEU A 22 -9.87 -6.22 -6.93
C LEU A 22 -10.12 -6.40 -8.42
N LEU A 23 -11.16 -5.78 -8.98
CA LEU A 23 -11.54 -5.97 -10.39
C LEU A 23 -10.53 -5.39 -11.38
N TRP A 24 -9.87 -4.27 -11.07
CA TRP A 24 -8.87 -3.71 -11.95
C TRP A 24 -7.50 -4.41 -11.83
N ALA A 25 -7.21 -5.09 -10.69
CA ALA A 25 -5.98 -5.83 -10.49
C ALA A 25 -5.90 -7.13 -11.31
N SER A 26 -7.06 -7.73 -11.66
CA SER A 26 -7.12 -9.02 -12.36
C SER A 26 -6.90 -8.95 -13.88
N ASN A 27 -7.15 -7.81 -14.51
CA ASN A 27 -7.09 -7.68 -15.98
C ASN A 27 -5.68 -7.40 -16.54
N LEU A 28 -4.68 -7.20 -15.70
CA LEU A 28 -3.30 -6.89 -16.13
C LEU A 28 -2.37 -8.12 -15.99
N ARG A 29 -2.69 -9.22 -16.66
CA ARG A 29 -1.74 -10.33 -16.81
C ARG A 29 -0.88 -10.11 -18.06
N ARG A 30 0.42 -10.19 -17.83
CA ARG A 30 1.57 -10.31 -18.75
C ARG A 30 2.24 -9.01 -19.19
N THR A 31 3.37 -8.77 -18.57
CA THR A 31 4.66 -8.73 -19.29
C THR A 31 5.77 -9.00 -18.28
N ARG A 32 6.31 -10.22 -18.32
CA ARG A 32 7.65 -10.53 -17.82
C ARG A 32 8.61 -10.20 -18.94
N GLU A 33 9.50 -9.25 -18.74
CA GLU A 33 10.79 -9.28 -19.40
C GLU A 33 11.87 -8.85 -18.42
N ALA A 34 12.85 -9.74 -18.31
CA ALA A 34 14.05 -9.59 -17.53
C ALA A 34 14.94 -8.52 -18.18
N GLY A 35 15.29 -7.51 -17.43
CA GLY A 35 16.35 -6.56 -17.73
C GLY A 35 17.40 -6.64 -16.65
N MET A 36 18.38 -7.52 -16.81
CA MET A 36 19.61 -7.54 -16.03
C MET A 36 20.52 -6.42 -16.54
N GLY A 37 20.95 -5.53 -15.70
CA GLY A 37 22.06 -4.68 -16.03
C GLY A 37 22.18 -3.38 -15.28
N LEU A 38 23.30 -3.20 -14.67
CA LEU A 38 23.97 -2.04 -14.07
C LEU A 38 23.51 -1.65 -12.66
N PHE A 39 24.52 -1.66 -11.79
CA PHE A 39 24.55 -1.20 -10.41
C PHE A 39 23.53 -0.09 -10.12
N SER A 40 22.31 -0.47 -9.78
CA SER A 40 21.31 0.42 -9.23
C SER A 40 21.78 0.78 -7.82
N ARG A 41 22.33 1.98 -7.63
CA ARG A 41 22.56 2.54 -6.30
C ARG A 41 21.22 2.48 -5.58
N ARG A 42 21.12 1.59 -4.59
CA ARG A 42 19.92 1.51 -3.73
C ARG A 42 19.64 2.91 -3.19
N LEU A 43 18.41 3.37 -3.31
CA LEU A 43 18.03 4.70 -2.77
C LEU A 43 18.25 4.74 -1.26
N VAL A 44 18.03 3.62 -0.58
CA VAL A 44 18.17 3.44 0.88
C VAL A 44 19.07 2.25 1.21
N PRO A 45 19.64 2.19 2.42
CA PRO A 45 20.54 1.12 2.84
C PRO A 45 19.83 -0.23 3.15
N PHE A 46 18.55 -0.35 2.85
CA PHE A 46 17.74 -1.56 3.06
C PHE A 46 17.05 -2.02 1.78
N GLU A 47 16.65 -3.27 1.78
CA GLU A 47 15.83 -3.85 0.73
C GLU A 47 14.35 -3.56 0.97
N VAL A 48 13.57 -3.40 -0.11
CA VAL A 48 12.11 -3.19 -0.03
C VAL A 48 11.41 -4.11 -1.02
N THR A 49 10.48 -4.91 -0.50
CA THR A 49 9.52 -5.69 -1.28
C THR A 49 8.13 -5.13 -1.08
N ILE A 50 7.36 -5.02 -2.18
CA ILE A 50 5.97 -4.53 -2.15
C ILE A 50 5.12 -5.56 -2.87
N CYS A 51 4.11 -6.13 -2.17
CA CYS A 51 3.29 -7.21 -2.72
C CYS A 51 1.83 -7.13 -2.27
N GLY A 52 0.99 -7.96 -2.87
CA GLY A 52 -0.35 -8.29 -2.39
C GLY A 52 -0.36 -9.50 -1.47
N ILE A 53 -1.51 -9.79 -0.83
CA ILE A 53 -1.68 -10.96 0.04
C ILE A 53 -1.36 -12.25 -0.72
N ASP A 54 -1.85 -12.40 -1.94
CA ASP A 54 -1.69 -13.61 -2.76
C ASP A 54 -0.23 -13.84 -3.21
N GLU A 55 0.62 -12.84 -3.05
CA GLU A 55 2.04 -12.90 -3.44
C GLU A 55 2.95 -13.18 -2.24
N LEU A 56 2.46 -13.10 -1.00
CA LEU A 56 3.26 -13.27 0.22
C LEU A 56 4.07 -14.57 0.21
N GLY A 57 3.47 -15.69 -0.17
CA GLY A 57 4.14 -16.99 -0.22
C GLY A 57 5.35 -17.05 -1.15
N LEU A 58 5.48 -16.11 -2.10
CA LEU A 58 6.64 -16.01 -2.98
C LEU A 58 7.87 -15.36 -2.32
N HIS A 59 7.69 -14.80 -1.13
CA HIS A 59 8.71 -14.04 -0.42
C HIS A 59 9.12 -14.65 0.92
N CYS A 60 8.54 -15.78 1.32
CA CYS A 60 8.84 -16.43 2.60
C CYS A 60 10.28 -16.98 2.69
N GLU A 61 10.91 -17.33 1.58
CA GLU A 61 12.32 -17.76 1.54
C GLU A 61 13.31 -16.58 1.58
N GLY A 62 12.80 -15.34 1.44
CA GLY A 62 13.61 -14.12 1.53
C GLY A 62 13.97 -13.81 2.99
N ARG A 63 15.16 -13.23 3.21
CA ARG A 63 15.56 -12.77 4.56
C ARG A 63 14.82 -11.47 4.94
N VAL A 64 13.49 -11.56 5.08
CA VAL A 64 12.65 -10.44 5.50
C VAL A 64 12.86 -10.20 6.99
N THR A 65 13.26 -9.00 7.37
CA THR A 65 13.45 -8.62 8.78
C THR A 65 12.27 -7.84 9.34
N HIS A 66 11.52 -7.16 8.48
CA HIS A 66 10.38 -6.32 8.85
C HIS A 66 9.21 -6.53 7.90
N VAL A 67 8.02 -6.77 8.44
CA VAL A 67 6.77 -6.89 7.68
C VAL A 67 5.80 -5.80 8.12
N LEU A 68 5.37 -4.96 7.16
CA LEU A 68 4.28 -4.02 7.32
C LEU A 68 3.03 -4.55 6.63
N SER A 69 2.07 -5.00 7.41
CA SER A 69 0.77 -5.49 6.94
C SER A 69 -0.29 -4.41 7.02
N ILE A 70 -0.95 -4.08 5.91
CA ILE A 70 -2.05 -3.10 5.89
C ILE A 70 -3.30 -3.78 5.35
N LEU A 71 -4.23 -4.08 6.26
CA LEU A 71 -5.41 -4.92 6.00
C LEU A 71 -6.70 -4.14 6.25
N ASP A 72 -7.80 -4.63 5.70
CA ASP A 72 -9.11 -4.12 6.06
C ASP A 72 -9.48 -4.54 7.49
N PRO A 73 -10.26 -3.74 8.23
CA PRO A 73 -10.79 -4.14 9.52
C PRO A 73 -11.54 -5.47 9.44
N GLY A 74 -11.23 -6.39 10.35
CA GLY A 74 -11.86 -7.71 10.39
C GLY A 74 -11.33 -8.73 9.35
N TRP A 75 -10.41 -8.35 8.47
CA TRP A 75 -9.77 -9.30 7.57
C TRP A 75 -8.89 -10.29 8.35
N PRO A 76 -8.94 -11.60 8.07
CA PRO A 76 -8.10 -12.58 8.76
C PRO A 76 -6.61 -12.32 8.50
N GLU A 77 -5.79 -12.73 9.43
CA GLU A 77 -4.34 -12.73 9.22
C GLU A 77 -3.97 -13.64 8.03
N PRO A 78 -3.11 -13.15 7.10
CA PRO A 78 -2.68 -13.99 5.99
C PRO A 78 -1.86 -15.20 6.46
N GLU A 79 -2.34 -16.41 6.19
CA GLU A 79 -1.70 -17.67 6.60
C GLU A 79 -0.25 -17.78 6.10
N ALA A 80 0.05 -17.21 4.93
CA ALA A 80 1.38 -17.20 4.35
C ALA A 80 2.45 -16.59 5.26
N LEU A 81 2.08 -15.70 6.19
CA LEU A 81 3.03 -15.06 7.12
C LEU A 81 3.62 -16.06 8.13
N SER A 82 2.93 -17.17 8.39
CA SER A 82 3.45 -18.23 9.28
C SER A 82 4.68 -18.96 8.73
N ALA A 83 4.92 -18.85 7.42
CA ALA A 83 6.08 -19.46 6.74
C ALA A 83 7.33 -18.57 6.72
N PHE A 84 7.23 -17.33 7.22
CA PHE A 84 8.38 -16.43 7.30
C PHE A 84 9.24 -16.72 8.53
N ASP A 85 10.55 -16.53 8.40
CA ASP A 85 11.45 -16.50 9.54
C ASP A 85 11.04 -15.44 10.57
N PRO A 86 11.49 -15.51 11.84
CA PRO A 86 11.23 -14.49 12.85
C PRO A 86 11.57 -13.08 12.35
N HIS A 87 10.61 -12.17 12.41
CA HIS A 87 10.71 -10.80 11.90
C HIS A 87 9.94 -9.81 12.80
N GLN A 88 10.30 -8.54 12.71
CA GLN A 88 9.51 -7.46 13.30
C GLN A 88 8.25 -7.25 12.46
N ARG A 89 7.10 -7.03 13.12
CA ARG A 89 5.85 -6.83 12.40
C ARG A 89 5.05 -5.64 12.93
N LEU A 90 4.58 -4.82 12.00
CA LEU A 90 3.53 -3.84 12.23
C LEU A 90 2.29 -4.21 11.43
N GLU A 91 1.14 -4.30 12.09
CA GLU A 91 -0.15 -4.48 11.44
C GLU A 91 -0.99 -3.23 11.62
N LEU A 92 -1.50 -2.68 10.51
CA LEU A 92 -2.41 -1.55 10.46
C LEU A 92 -3.75 -1.99 9.86
N ARG A 93 -4.84 -1.48 10.42
CA ARG A 93 -6.21 -1.87 10.07
C ARG A 93 -7.05 -0.67 9.65
N PHE A 94 -7.21 -0.47 8.35
CA PHE A 94 -8.10 0.52 7.74
C PHE A 94 -8.40 0.16 6.28
N HIS A 95 -9.52 0.68 5.76
CA HIS A 95 -9.92 0.44 4.38
C HIS A 95 -9.07 1.25 3.39
N ASP A 96 -9.01 0.77 2.15
CA ASP A 96 -8.33 1.48 1.05
C ASP A 96 -9.23 2.58 0.47
N VAL A 97 -9.51 3.58 1.29
CA VAL A 97 -10.32 4.75 0.93
C VAL A 97 -9.53 6.04 1.12
N ILE A 98 -9.89 7.09 0.39
CA ILE A 98 -9.26 8.42 0.48
C ILE A 98 -10.15 9.42 1.23
N GLU A 99 -11.44 9.13 1.38
CA GLU A 99 -12.41 9.92 2.10
C GLU A 99 -13.01 9.12 3.25
N ALA A 100 -13.28 9.79 4.36
CA ALA A 100 -14.07 9.18 5.43
C ALA A 100 -15.54 9.09 5.00
N GLY A 101 -16.17 7.97 5.28
CA GLY A 101 -17.58 7.74 4.91
C GLY A 101 -18.24 6.73 5.84
N ALA A 102 -19.56 6.64 5.78
CA ALA A 102 -20.31 5.70 6.59
C ALA A 102 -19.89 4.25 6.29
N GLY A 103 -19.49 3.51 7.34
CA GLY A 103 -19.05 2.11 7.22
C GLY A 103 -17.60 1.93 6.77
N TRP A 104 -16.85 3.01 6.50
CA TRP A 104 -15.46 2.94 6.08
C TRP A 104 -14.53 3.56 7.12
N MET A 105 -13.56 2.79 7.55
CA MET A 105 -12.46 3.27 8.40
C MET A 105 -11.33 3.75 7.48
N ALA A 106 -11.24 5.06 7.29
CA ALA A 106 -10.17 5.67 6.49
C ALA A 106 -8.86 5.70 7.29
N PRO A 107 -7.68 5.71 6.61
CA PRO A 107 -6.40 5.91 7.29
C PRO A 107 -6.40 7.19 8.11
N GLN A 108 -5.88 7.11 9.34
CA GLN A 108 -5.78 8.21 10.28
C GLN A 108 -4.31 8.66 10.42
N GLN A 109 -4.11 9.85 10.99
CA GLN A 109 -2.77 10.36 11.27
C GLN A 109 -1.95 9.39 12.12
N GLN A 110 -2.55 8.80 13.14
CA GLN A 110 -1.90 7.84 14.03
C GLN A 110 -1.40 6.59 13.29
N ASP A 111 -2.13 6.11 12.29
CA ASP A 111 -1.68 4.98 11.46
C ASP A 111 -0.39 5.32 10.73
N VAL A 112 -0.30 6.54 10.19
CA VAL A 112 0.89 7.02 9.48
C VAL A 112 2.04 7.32 10.44
N GLU A 113 1.77 7.79 11.65
CA GLU A 113 2.78 7.95 12.71
C GLU A 113 3.43 6.60 13.07
N HIS A 114 2.61 5.55 13.28
CA HIS A 114 3.10 4.19 13.54
C HIS A 114 3.91 3.64 12.36
N LEU A 115 3.41 3.82 11.14
CA LEU A 115 4.10 3.44 9.91
C LEU A 115 5.49 4.09 9.80
N LEU A 116 5.58 5.39 10.07
CA LEU A 116 6.83 6.12 10.03
C LEU A 116 7.78 5.74 11.18
N ALA A 117 7.25 5.45 12.36
CA ALA A 117 8.04 4.93 13.49
C ALA A 117 8.67 3.59 13.11
N PHE A 118 7.88 2.66 12.59
CA PHE A 118 8.34 1.36 12.11
C PHE A 118 9.40 1.46 11.01
N GLY A 119 9.25 2.44 10.10
CA GLY A 119 10.26 2.71 9.08
C GLY A 119 11.60 3.21 9.64
N ARG A 120 11.60 3.90 10.79
CA ARG A 120 12.85 4.32 11.47
C ARG A 120 13.61 3.16 12.09
N ASP A 121 12.90 2.15 12.58
CA ASP A 121 13.51 0.98 13.23
C ASP A 121 14.42 0.19 12.28
N LEU A 122 14.14 0.25 10.96
CA LEU A 122 15.01 -0.33 9.93
C LEU A 122 16.46 0.18 9.98
N ALA A 123 16.70 1.39 10.46
CA ALA A 123 18.04 1.96 10.51
C ALA A 123 18.97 1.30 11.55
N GLY A 124 18.40 0.58 12.53
CA GLY A 124 19.13 -0.15 13.57
C GLY A 124 19.52 -1.57 13.18
N GLU A 125 19.00 -2.08 12.08
CA GLU A 125 19.19 -3.47 11.67
C GLU A 125 20.40 -3.67 10.76
N LYS A 126 21.00 -4.86 10.85
CA LYS A 126 22.04 -5.28 9.91
C LYS A 126 21.37 -5.91 8.68
N GLU A 127 21.61 -5.32 7.50
CA GLU A 127 21.01 -5.79 6.23
C GLU A 127 19.47 -5.85 6.28
N PRO A 128 18.79 -4.74 6.62
CA PRO A 128 17.34 -4.77 6.78
C PRO A 128 16.63 -5.00 5.44
N HIS A 129 15.56 -5.81 5.49
CA HIS A 129 14.66 -6.07 4.38
C HIS A 129 13.23 -5.82 4.84
N LEU A 130 12.62 -4.77 4.29
CA LEU A 130 11.24 -4.40 4.54
C LEU A 130 10.32 -5.02 3.48
N LEU A 131 9.36 -5.83 3.93
CA LEU A 131 8.24 -6.25 3.10
C LEU A 131 7.01 -5.44 3.51
N VAL A 132 6.39 -4.78 2.53
CA VAL A 132 5.15 -4.02 2.72
C VAL A 132 4.06 -4.64 1.87
N HIS A 133 2.97 -5.06 2.49
CA HIS A 133 1.84 -5.58 1.75
C HIS A 133 0.51 -4.93 2.17
N CYS A 134 -0.42 -4.93 1.23
CA CYS A 134 -1.84 -4.73 1.46
C CYS A 134 -2.59 -5.82 0.66
N HIS A 135 -3.89 -5.69 0.45
CA HIS A 135 -4.63 -6.73 -0.29
C HIS A 135 -4.06 -6.95 -1.69
N ALA A 136 -4.00 -5.91 -2.53
CA ALA A 136 -3.53 -6.01 -3.92
C ALA A 136 -2.07 -5.59 -4.14
N GLY A 137 -1.41 -5.03 -3.14
CA GLY A 137 -0.05 -4.51 -3.28
C GLY A 137 0.07 -3.25 -4.16
N VAL A 138 -1.00 -2.45 -4.28
CA VAL A 138 -1.10 -1.40 -5.29
C VAL A 138 -1.26 0.00 -4.69
N SER A 139 -2.08 0.14 -3.64
CA SER A 139 -2.47 1.45 -3.13
C SER A 139 -1.88 1.73 -1.74
N ARG A 140 -2.40 1.13 -0.67
CA ARG A 140 -1.93 1.37 0.71
C ARG A 140 -0.44 1.04 0.90
N SER A 141 -0.01 -0.12 0.41
CA SER A 141 1.38 -0.57 0.52
C SER A 141 2.36 0.30 -0.28
N THR A 142 1.96 0.78 -1.45
CA THR A 142 2.80 1.67 -2.27
C THR A 142 2.90 3.08 -1.68
N ALA A 143 1.83 3.59 -1.07
CA ALA A 143 1.87 4.83 -0.31
C ALA A 143 2.80 4.71 0.90
N ALA A 144 2.63 3.65 1.71
CA ALA A 144 3.47 3.38 2.87
C ALA A 144 4.96 3.28 2.50
N ALA A 145 5.28 2.49 1.48
CA ALA A 145 6.66 2.35 1.00
C ALA A 145 7.24 3.68 0.52
N THR A 146 6.44 4.52 -0.17
CA THR A 146 6.88 5.86 -0.61
C THR A 146 7.24 6.74 0.59
N LEU A 147 6.43 6.74 1.64
CA LEU A 147 6.69 7.53 2.85
C LEU A 147 7.94 7.06 3.59
N ILE A 148 8.11 5.76 3.79
CA ILE A 148 9.29 5.18 4.47
C ILE A 148 10.57 5.50 3.68
N LEU A 149 10.55 5.36 2.36
CA LEU A 149 11.69 5.69 1.50
C LEU A 149 12.02 7.18 1.53
N THR A 150 11.00 8.05 1.54
CA THR A 150 11.19 9.51 1.65
C THR A 150 11.78 9.89 3.00
N GLN A 151 11.29 9.30 4.10
CA GLN A 151 11.80 9.50 5.45
C GLN A 151 13.26 9.08 5.58
N ALA A 152 13.63 7.95 4.99
CA ALA A 152 14.99 7.42 5.06
C ALA A 152 16.01 8.29 4.29
N ARG A 153 15.55 9.19 3.43
CA ARG A 153 16.37 10.09 2.62
C ARG A 153 15.82 11.52 2.59
N PRO A 154 15.80 12.22 3.73
CA PRO A 154 15.15 13.53 3.85
C PRO A 154 15.72 14.61 2.93
N GLY A 155 16.98 14.50 2.53
CA GLY A 155 17.65 15.42 1.59
C GLY A 155 17.44 15.09 0.11
N ARG A 156 16.63 14.08 -0.24
CA ARG A 156 16.36 13.72 -1.65
C ARG A 156 14.95 14.09 -2.04
N PRO A 157 14.71 14.39 -3.32
CA PRO A 157 13.35 14.61 -3.83
C PRO A 157 12.43 13.42 -3.57
N ALA A 158 11.19 13.70 -3.15
CA ALA A 158 10.19 12.66 -2.88
C ALA A 158 9.84 11.84 -4.14
N GLU A 159 9.95 12.45 -5.32
CA GLU A 159 9.75 11.75 -6.59
C GLU A 159 10.70 10.55 -6.75
N GLU A 160 11.94 10.62 -6.27
CA GLU A 160 12.88 9.49 -6.34
C GLU A 160 12.41 8.28 -5.52
N ALA A 161 11.80 8.53 -4.36
CA ALA A 161 11.20 7.49 -3.53
C ALA A 161 10.03 6.82 -4.28
N LEU A 162 9.12 7.63 -4.81
CA LEU A 162 7.98 7.13 -5.58
C LEU A 162 8.41 6.37 -6.84
N LEU A 163 9.36 6.88 -7.61
CA LEU A 163 9.91 6.18 -8.78
C LEU A 163 10.56 4.83 -8.39
N THR A 164 11.15 4.76 -7.19
CA THR A 164 11.68 3.51 -6.67
C THR A 164 10.56 2.50 -6.37
N VAL A 165 9.44 2.96 -5.80
CA VAL A 165 8.23 2.14 -5.60
C VAL A 165 7.67 1.67 -6.95
N VAL A 166 7.50 2.57 -7.92
CA VAL A 166 6.97 2.25 -9.26
C VAL A 166 7.84 1.22 -9.99
N ARG A 167 9.17 1.29 -9.88
CA ARG A 167 10.05 0.28 -10.46
C ARG A 167 9.85 -1.11 -9.85
N ARG A 168 9.53 -1.20 -8.56
CA ARG A 168 9.24 -2.47 -7.87
C ARG A 168 7.82 -2.95 -8.09
N ARG A 169 6.89 -2.01 -8.22
CA ARG A 169 5.46 -2.27 -8.40
C ARG A 169 4.91 -1.40 -9.55
N PRO A 170 5.05 -1.84 -10.81
CA PRO A 170 4.68 -1.02 -11.99
C PRO A 170 3.22 -0.56 -12.00
N ARG A 171 2.34 -1.29 -11.29
CA ARG A 171 0.92 -0.95 -11.12
C ARG A 171 0.66 -0.07 -9.88
N ALA A 172 1.69 0.54 -9.30
CA ALA A 172 1.51 1.40 -8.14
C ALA A 172 0.50 2.52 -8.41
N TRP A 173 -0.43 2.67 -7.47
CA TRP A 173 -1.36 3.79 -7.37
C TRP A 173 -1.45 4.17 -5.89
N PRO A 174 -0.49 4.92 -5.35
CA PRO A 174 -0.42 5.22 -3.93
C PRO A 174 -1.69 5.86 -3.40
N ASN A 175 -2.18 5.42 -2.23
CA ASN A 175 -3.35 6.01 -1.59
C ASN A 175 -3.08 7.48 -1.24
N LEU A 176 -3.83 8.40 -1.83
CA LEU A 176 -3.62 9.84 -1.68
C LEU A 176 -3.75 10.32 -0.23
N ARG A 177 -4.70 9.77 0.54
CA ARG A 177 -4.88 10.17 1.94
C ARG A 177 -3.66 9.80 2.79
N ILE A 178 -3.09 8.62 2.61
CA ILE A 178 -1.85 8.21 3.29
C ILE A 178 -0.71 9.16 2.90
N ILE A 179 -0.60 9.49 1.61
CA ILE A 179 0.41 10.42 1.09
C ILE A 179 0.26 11.82 1.71
N GLU A 180 -0.96 12.36 1.77
CA GLU A 180 -1.23 13.68 2.36
C GLU A 180 -0.85 13.73 3.85
N LEU A 181 -1.27 12.72 4.61
CA LEU A 181 -0.93 12.62 6.03
C LEU A 181 0.59 12.50 6.24
N GLY A 182 1.26 11.67 5.43
CA GLY A 182 2.70 11.48 5.51
C GLY A 182 3.50 12.70 5.07
N ASP A 183 3.04 13.43 4.04
CA ASP A 183 3.67 14.69 3.61
C ASP A 183 3.67 15.71 4.75
N ALA A 184 2.52 15.87 5.43
CA ALA A 184 2.38 16.76 6.56
C ALA A 184 3.28 16.35 7.74
N LEU A 185 3.30 15.06 8.12
CA LEU A 185 4.10 14.53 9.23
C LEU A 185 5.61 14.62 8.97
N LEU A 186 6.03 14.46 7.72
CA LEU A 186 7.43 14.58 7.30
C LEU A 186 7.84 16.03 7.00
N GLY A 187 6.92 16.99 7.07
CA GLY A 187 7.17 18.40 6.82
C GLY A 187 7.59 18.70 5.37
N ARG A 188 7.14 17.88 4.39
CA ARG A 188 7.56 17.97 2.98
C ARG A 188 6.80 19.04 2.19
N ARG A 189 5.84 19.73 2.81
CA ARG A 189 5.14 20.92 2.24
C ARG A 189 4.48 20.66 0.89
N GLY A 190 3.90 19.50 0.69
CA GLY A 190 3.22 19.11 -0.55
C GLY A 190 4.10 18.38 -1.57
N GLU A 191 5.40 18.22 -1.34
CA GLU A 191 6.31 17.61 -2.30
C GLU A 191 5.95 16.15 -2.61
N ILE A 192 5.56 15.36 -1.59
CA ILE A 192 5.15 13.95 -1.80
C ILE A 192 3.80 13.90 -2.53
N VAL A 193 2.90 14.81 -2.21
CA VAL A 193 1.59 14.95 -2.87
C VAL A 193 1.78 15.28 -4.35
N GLU A 194 2.65 16.24 -4.69
CA GLU A 194 2.94 16.59 -6.09
C GLU A 194 3.58 15.44 -6.87
N ALA A 195 4.48 14.68 -6.23
CA ALA A 195 5.04 13.48 -6.85
C ALA A 195 3.96 12.44 -7.16
N ALA A 196 3.00 12.23 -6.23
CA ALA A 196 1.87 11.33 -6.44
C ALA A 196 0.95 11.82 -7.56
N ARG A 197 0.58 13.10 -7.60
CA ARG A 197 -0.21 13.73 -8.66
C ARG A 197 0.42 13.54 -10.04
N ALA A 198 1.72 13.83 -10.15
CA ALA A 198 2.45 13.64 -11.39
C ALA A 198 2.47 12.17 -11.83
N HIS A 199 2.52 11.24 -10.88
CA HIS A 199 2.44 9.81 -11.18
C HIS A 199 1.04 9.41 -11.68
N TYR A 200 -0.04 9.83 -11.00
CA TYR A 200 -1.43 9.56 -11.43
C TYR A 200 -1.66 10.07 -12.85
N ARG A 201 -1.23 11.29 -13.16
CA ARG A 201 -1.32 11.85 -14.51
C ARG A 201 -0.64 10.94 -15.53
N ARG A 202 0.62 10.56 -15.31
CA ARG A 202 1.36 9.66 -16.22
C ARG A 202 0.68 8.32 -16.44
N VAL A 203 0.00 7.80 -15.41
CA VAL A 203 -0.77 6.56 -15.53
C VAL A 203 -2.03 6.79 -16.36
N LEU A 204 -2.82 7.83 -16.07
CA LEU A 204 -4.07 8.13 -16.78
C LEU A 204 -3.84 8.52 -18.26
N GLU A 205 -2.72 9.17 -18.58
CA GLU A 205 -2.33 9.45 -19.97
C GLU A 205 -2.05 8.18 -20.77
N ARG A 206 -1.48 7.16 -20.12
CA ARG A 206 -1.20 5.86 -20.76
C ARG A 206 -2.40 4.93 -20.76
N GLU A 207 -3.25 5.03 -19.76
CA GLU A 207 -4.38 4.14 -19.50
C GLU A 207 -5.66 4.95 -19.20
N PRO A 208 -6.21 5.72 -20.20
CA PRO A 208 -7.36 6.61 -19.97
C PRO A 208 -8.61 5.88 -19.47
N TRP A 209 -8.77 4.61 -19.78
CA TRP A 209 -9.87 3.76 -19.33
C TRP A 209 -9.94 3.61 -17.80
N LEU A 210 -8.84 3.85 -17.08
CA LEU A 210 -8.81 3.83 -15.62
C LEU A 210 -9.62 4.98 -14.99
N ILE A 211 -9.85 6.08 -15.72
CA ILE A 211 -10.55 7.27 -15.19
C ILE A 211 -11.93 6.87 -14.65
N ASP A 212 -12.74 6.22 -15.47
CA ASP A 212 -14.09 5.83 -15.09
C ASP A 212 -14.07 4.81 -13.95
N GLN A 213 -13.19 3.82 -14.01
CA GLN A 213 -13.03 2.82 -12.95
C GLN A 213 -12.63 3.44 -11.61
N MET A 214 -11.72 4.40 -11.62
CA MET A 214 -11.29 5.09 -10.40
C MET A 214 -12.43 5.94 -9.81
N ILE A 215 -13.20 6.61 -10.65
CA ILE A 215 -14.36 7.41 -10.22
C ILE A 215 -15.42 6.48 -9.61
N GLU A 216 -15.81 5.40 -10.28
CA GLU A 216 -16.76 4.40 -9.81
C GLU A 216 -16.29 3.72 -8.51
N GLY A 217 -14.99 3.50 -8.38
CA GLY A 217 -14.35 2.95 -7.16
C GLY A 217 -14.21 3.95 -6.01
N GLY A 218 -14.79 5.17 -6.09
CA GLY A 218 -14.69 6.19 -5.03
C GLY A 218 -13.34 6.90 -4.96
N ARG A 219 -12.51 6.79 -6.01
CA ARG A 219 -11.18 7.38 -6.11
C ARG A 219 -11.14 8.62 -7.01
N GLY A 220 -12.31 9.22 -7.30
CA GLY A 220 -12.43 10.36 -8.21
C GLY A 220 -11.61 11.59 -7.81
N ARG A 221 -11.35 11.81 -6.50
CA ARG A 221 -10.46 12.89 -6.04
C ARG A 221 -9.02 12.72 -6.55
N GLU A 222 -8.50 11.52 -6.60
CA GLU A 222 -7.15 11.24 -7.14
C GLU A 222 -7.08 11.55 -8.65
N VAL A 223 -8.15 11.23 -9.39
CA VAL A 223 -8.27 11.58 -10.81
C VAL A 223 -8.31 13.10 -10.99
N ALA A 224 -9.09 13.80 -10.17
CA ALA A 224 -9.18 15.27 -10.19
C ALA A 224 -7.84 15.92 -9.82
N GLU A 225 -7.12 15.36 -8.84
CA GLU A 225 -5.79 15.85 -8.44
C GLU A 225 -4.75 15.66 -9.56
N ALA A 226 -4.83 14.58 -10.35
CA ALA A 226 -3.98 14.38 -11.51
C ALA A 226 -4.12 15.50 -12.56
N GLY A 227 -5.30 16.13 -12.66
CA GLY A 227 -5.57 17.23 -13.57
C GLY A 227 -5.08 18.62 -13.10
N LYS A 228 -4.71 18.78 -11.83
CA LYS A 228 -4.38 20.08 -11.22
C LYS A 228 -2.95 20.57 -11.43
N LEU A 229 -2.07 19.77 -12.03
CA LEU A 229 -0.72 20.23 -12.34
C LEU A 229 -0.78 21.24 -13.50
N SER A 230 -0.45 22.46 -13.23
CA SER A 230 -0.27 23.56 -14.20
C SER A 230 1.09 23.46 -14.88
#